data_321dad844a142b566349eec68d5d31a2
#
_entry.id   321dad844a142b566349eec68d5d31a2
#
_cell.length_a   1.000
_cell.length_b   1.000
_cell.length_c   1.000
_cell.angle_alpha   90.00
_cell.angle_beta   90.00
_cell.angle_gamma   90.00
#
_symmetry.space_group_name_H-M   'P 1'
#
loop_
_entity.id
_entity.type
_entity.pdbx_description
1 polymer ?
#
loop_
_entity_poly.entity_id
_entity_poly.type
_entity_poly.pdbx_seq_one_letter_code
_entity_poly.pdbx_strand_id
1 'polypeptide(L)'
;MLIIVSGSAGVGKNTVITTLLEKYDNIKLLKTCTTRAPRRTDEAMHSPYIYLTREEFENKIKNGELYEHEEIHKNLYGMLNSSLDAIATDKCHYIKDIGVLGQKNIKKALKGKAVVLSIFLTAPKEELIKRLKARGDHDIDLRISRMEFELSYAKNYDAVIENMNLDKTIKEIEKLIKKFENKKVN
;
A
#
# COMPACT_ATOMS: atom_id res chain seq x y z
N MET A 1 0.81 -7.86 12.08
CA MET A 1 1.55 -8.05 10.80
C MET A 1 1.17 -6.95 9.81
N LEU A 2 2.12 -6.46 9.00
CA LEU A 2 1.82 -5.57 7.87
C LEU A 2 1.84 -6.35 6.56
N ILE A 3 0.78 -6.18 5.75
CA ILE A 3 0.67 -6.69 4.39
C ILE A 3 0.88 -5.52 3.42
N ILE A 4 1.98 -5.54 2.68
CA ILE A 4 2.30 -4.55 1.66
C ILE A 4 1.87 -5.10 0.30
N VAL A 5 1.07 -4.34 -0.42
CA VAL A 5 0.67 -4.65 -1.79
C VAL A 5 1.28 -3.58 -2.71
N SER A 6 2.11 -4.01 -3.65
CA SER A 6 2.72 -3.13 -4.64
C SER A 6 2.45 -3.65 -6.05
N GLY A 7 2.84 -2.89 -7.04
CA GLY A 7 2.67 -3.24 -8.46
C GLY A 7 2.27 -2.03 -9.29
N SER A 8 2.36 -2.16 -10.59
CA SER A 8 2.14 -1.07 -11.53
C SER A 8 0.71 -0.52 -11.52
N ALA A 9 0.54 0.68 -12.03
CA ALA A 9 -0.78 1.26 -12.22
C ALA A 9 -1.66 0.34 -13.11
N GLY A 10 -2.94 0.20 -12.76
CA GLY A 10 -3.87 -0.68 -13.49
C GLY A 10 -3.84 -2.16 -13.06
N VAL A 11 -2.89 -2.60 -12.21
CA VAL A 11 -2.76 -4.01 -11.81
C VAL A 11 -3.87 -4.51 -10.88
N GLY A 12 -4.68 -3.59 -10.27
CA GLY A 12 -5.81 -3.95 -9.41
C GLY A 12 -5.51 -3.98 -7.90
N LYS A 13 -4.48 -3.27 -7.43
CA LYS A 13 -4.14 -3.18 -5.98
C LYS A 13 -5.33 -2.83 -5.11
N ASN A 14 -6.05 -1.77 -5.46
CA ASN A 14 -7.20 -1.32 -4.66
C ASN A 14 -8.30 -2.38 -4.59
N THR A 15 -8.61 -3.04 -5.71
CA THR A 15 -9.60 -4.12 -5.74
C THR A 15 -9.20 -5.26 -4.81
N VAL A 16 -7.95 -5.70 -4.88
CA VAL A 16 -7.42 -6.75 -3.99
C VAL A 16 -7.49 -6.33 -2.53
N ILE A 17 -7.07 -5.10 -2.21
CA ILE A 17 -7.10 -4.57 -0.84
C ILE A 17 -8.54 -4.50 -0.33
N THR A 18 -9.46 -3.91 -1.10
CA THR A 18 -10.88 -3.80 -0.71
C THR A 18 -11.50 -5.17 -0.49
N THR A 19 -11.27 -6.14 -1.38
CA THR A 19 -11.78 -7.50 -1.22
C THR A 19 -11.27 -8.16 0.05
N LEU A 20 -9.99 -7.98 0.41
CA LEU A 20 -9.45 -8.52 1.65
C LEU A 20 -10.02 -7.83 2.89
N LEU A 21 -10.23 -6.52 2.85
CA LEU A 21 -10.85 -5.77 3.94
C LEU A 21 -12.31 -6.16 4.18
N GLU A 22 -13.06 -6.43 3.11
CA GLU A 22 -14.46 -6.89 3.17
C GLU A 22 -14.59 -8.33 3.66
N LYS A 23 -13.58 -9.16 3.38
CA LYS A 23 -13.60 -10.60 3.70
C LYS A 23 -13.10 -10.91 5.11
N TYR A 24 -12.26 -10.07 5.70
CA TYR A 24 -11.54 -10.35 6.94
C TYR A 24 -11.64 -9.21 7.94
N ASP A 25 -12.39 -9.40 9.02
CA ASP A 25 -12.56 -8.42 10.11
C ASP A 25 -11.25 -8.11 10.85
N ASN A 26 -10.30 -9.04 10.83
CA ASN A 26 -8.98 -8.87 11.46
C ASN A 26 -7.93 -8.19 10.56
N ILE A 27 -8.30 -7.76 9.36
CA ILE A 27 -7.44 -6.95 8.49
C ILE A 27 -7.96 -5.52 8.47
N LYS A 28 -7.10 -4.56 8.78
CA LYS A 28 -7.40 -3.13 8.78
C LYS A 28 -6.56 -2.38 7.75
N LEU A 29 -7.14 -1.35 7.15
CA LEU A 29 -6.39 -0.47 6.25
C LEU A 29 -5.42 0.40 7.06
N LEU A 30 -4.13 0.34 6.74
CA LEU A 30 -3.14 1.26 7.31
C LEU A 30 -3.31 2.64 6.67
N LYS A 31 -3.69 3.63 7.48
CA LYS A 31 -3.85 5.02 7.01
C LYS A 31 -2.54 5.78 7.06
N THR A 32 -2.31 6.61 6.04
CA THR A 32 -1.22 7.62 5.99
C THR A 32 -1.81 9.01 6.00
N CYS A 33 -1.04 10.02 6.43
CA CYS A 33 -1.48 11.41 6.44
C CYS A 33 -1.28 12.07 5.07
N THR A 34 -2.16 13.01 4.72
CA THR A 34 -1.97 13.85 3.53
C THR A 34 -2.64 15.21 3.68
N THR A 35 -2.06 16.22 3.03
CA THR A 35 -2.69 17.55 2.87
C THR A 35 -3.51 17.65 1.58
N ARG A 36 -3.57 16.59 0.77
CA ARG A 36 -4.43 16.53 -0.41
C ARG A 36 -5.89 16.56 0.02
N ALA A 37 -6.68 17.42 -0.57
CA ALA A 37 -8.12 17.38 -0.35
C ALA A 37 -8.74 16.05 -0.83
N PRO A 38 -9.78 15.53 -0.17
CA PRO A 38 -10.56 14.40 -0.65
C PRO A 38 -11.07 14.66 -2.07
N ARG A 39 -10.99 13.68 -2.96
CA ARG A 39 -11.48 13.82 -4.34
C ARG A 39 -13.00 13.80 -4.42
N ARG A 40 -13.65 13.16 -3.45
CA ARG A 40 -15.10 13.01 -3.34
C ARG A 40 -15.49 13.10 -1.88
N THR A 41 -16.70 13.55 -1.60
CA THR A 41 -17.21 13.72 -0.22
C THR A 41 -17.30 12.42 0.58
N ASP A 42 -17.53 11.29 -0.10
CA ASP A 42 -17.60 9.95 0.48
C ASP A 42 -16.21 9.30 0.68
N GLU A 43 -15.15 9.85 0.05
CA GLU A 43 -13.78 9.33 0.18
C GLU A 43 -13.28 9.41 1.63
N ALA A 44 -13.73 10.39 2.41
CA ALA A 44 -13.26 10.60 3.77
C ALA A 44 -13.60 9.44 4.73
N MET A 45 -14.72 8.74 4.53
CA MET A 45 -15.16 7.67 5.45
C MET A 45 -14.38 6.36 5.27
N HIS A 46 -14.00 6.03 4.03
CA HIS A 46 -13.26 4.80 3.69
C HIS A 46 -11.87 5.08 3.10
N SER A 47 -11.35 6.27 3.35
CA SER A 47 -10.08 6.72 2.78
C SER A 47 -8.88 5.97 3.35
N PRO A 48 -7.89 5.66 2.50
CA PRO A 48 -6.57 5.25 2.94
C PRO A 48 -5.75 6.38 3.59
N TYR A 49 -6.36 7.57 3.73
CA TYR A 49 -5.69 8.77 4.23
C TYR A 49 -6.37 9.35 5.46
N ILE A 50 -5.55 9.94 6.34
CA ILE A 50 -5.92 10.91 7.34
C ILE A 50 -5.67 12.27 6.70
N TYR A 51 -6.74 13.01 6.42
CA TYR A 51 -6.66 14.33 5.81
C TYR A 51 -6.31 15.36 6.86
N LEU A 52 -5.28 16.14 6.61
CA LEU A 52 -4.76 17.19 7.47
C LEU A 52 -4.67 18.50 6.69
N THR A 53 -4.80 19.61 7.38
CA THR A 53 -4.39 20.91 6.85
C THR A 53 -2.86 20.94 6.70
N ARG A 54 -2.32 21.88 5.92
CA ARG A 54 -0.87 22.03 5.79
C ARG A 54 -0.23 22.35 7.15
N GLU A 55 -0.86 23.22 7.93
CA GLU A 55 -0.41 23.60 9.27
C GLU A 55 -0.36 22.39 10.22
N GLU A 56 -1.42 21.60 10.27
CA GLU A 56 -1.45 20.37 11.09
C GLU A 56 -0.35 19.40 10.70
N PHE A 57 -0.10 19.24 9.39
CA PHE A 57 0.94 18.34 8.91
C PHE A 57 2.34 18.85 9.28
N GLU A 58 2.62 20.14 9.08
CA GLU A 58 3.90 20.76 9.43
C GLU A 58 4.15 20.73 10.94
N ASN A 59 3.12 20.88 11.78
CA ASN A 59 3.21 20.70 13.21
C ASN A 59 3.61 19.25 13.58
N LYS A 60 3.07 18.25 12.87
CA LYS A 60 3.49 16.85 13.07
C LYS A 60 4.95 16.60 12.69
N ILE A 61 5.45 17.28 11.63
CA ILE A 61 6.88 17.24 11.30
C ILE A 61 7.72 17.81 12.44
N LYS A 62 7.37 19.02 12.92
CA LYS A 62 8.09 19.72 14.01
C LYS A 62 8.13 18.90 15.29
N ASN A 63 7.03 18.22 15.60
CA ASN A 63 6.92 17.39 16.81
C ASN A 63 7.58 16.01 16.67
N GLY A 64 8.13 15.66 15.48
CA GLY A 64 8.74 14.34 15.23
C GLY A 64 7.73 13.19 15.24
N GLU A 65 6.45 13.45 14.95
CA GLU A 65 5.38 12.46 14.95
C GLU A 65 5.36 11.60 13.68
N LEU A 66 6.06 12.02 12.62
CA LEU A 66 6.12 11.32 11.34
C LEU A 66 7.38 10.47 11.22
N TYR A 67 7.21 9.20 10.84
CA TYR A 67 8.30 8.31 10.49
C TYR A 67 8.98 8.73 9.19
N GLU A 68 8.17 9.06 8.18
CA GLU A 68 8.61 9.58 6.88
C GLU A 68 7.56 10.52 6.32
N HIS A 69 8.00 11.45 5.51
CA HIS A 69 7.13 12.33 4.74
C HIS A 69 7.79 12.75 3.43
N GLU A 70 6.96 13.06 2.44
CA GLU A 70 7.40 13.56 1.14
C GLU A 70 6.38 14.56 0.58
N GLU A 71 6.82 15.44 -0.31
CA GLU A 71 5.94 16.33 -1.06
C GLU A 71 5.76 15.80 -2.48
N ILE A 72 4.50 15.55 -2.89
CA ILE A 72 4.11 15.08 -4.22
C ILE A 72 3.05 16.02 -4.77
N HIS A 73 3.30 16.65 -5.90
CA HIS A 73 2.36 17.59 -6.54
C HIS A 73 1.81 18.65 -5.56
N LYS A 74 2.69 19.29 -4.79
CA LYS A 74 2.37 20.33 -3.78
C LYS A 74 1.54 19.82 -2.59
N ASN A 75 1.31 18.54 -2.45
CA ASN A 75 0.67 17.93 -1.29
C ASN A 75 1.69 17.14 -0.48
N LEU A 76 1.57 17.23 0.84
CA LEU A 76 2.38 16.44 1.76
C LEU A 76 1.72 15.08 1.99
N TYR A 77 2.54 14.05 2.06
CA TYR A 77 2.15 12.68 2.41
C TYR A 77 3.10 12.17 3.48
N GLY A 78 2.61 11.44 4.45
CA GLY A 78 3.46 10.93 5.52
C GLY A 78 2.85 9.77 6.28
N MET A 79 3.72 9.03 6.98
CA MET A 79 3.34 7.94 7.85
C MET A 79 3.62 8.32 9.29
N LEU A 80 2.62 8.16 10.16
CA LEU A 80 2.76 8.41 11.59
C LEU A 80 3.60 7.33 12.28
N ASN A 81 4.42 7.71 13.26
CA ASN A 81 5.09 6.76 14.15
C ASN A 81 4.09 5.86 14.86
N SER A 82 2.95 6.41 15.31
CA SER A 82 1.88 5.65 15.95
C SER A 82 1.27 4.57 15.04
N SER A 83 1.29 4.76 13.71
CA SER A 83 0.85 3.72 12.76
C SER A 83 1.82 2.54 12.75
N LEU A 84 3.13 2.78 12.86
CA LEU A 84 4.14 1.72 12.97
C LEU A 84 4.03 0.98 14.30
N ASP A 85 3.77 1.70 15.39
CA ASP A 85 3.58 1.12 16.71
C ASP A 85 2.33 0.23 16.74
N ALA A 86 1.21 0.67 16.16
CA ALA A 86 0.00 -0.12 16.03
C ALA A 86 0.22 -1.45 15.27
N ILE A 87 1.04 -1.45 14.20
CA ILE A 87 1.40 -2.68 13.48
C ILE A 87 2.13 -3.68 14.39
N ALA A 88 2.95 -3.17 15.32
CA ALA A 88 3.74 -4.00 16.22
C ALA A 88 2.93 -4.54 17.42
N THR A 89 1.94 -3.79 17.90
CA THR A 89 1.24 -4.07 19.16
C THR A 89 -0.15 -4.68 18.96
N ASP A 90 -0.84 -4.36 17.87
CA ASP A 90 -2.20 -4.80 17.64
C ASP A 90 -2.29 -6.27 17.24
N LYS A 91 -3.36 -6.94 17.67
CA LYS A 91 -3.66 -8.33 17.29
C LYS A 91 -4.18 -8.47 15.85
N CYS A 92 -4.55 -7.36 15.21
CA CYS A 92 -5.00 -7.38 13.82
C CYS A 92 -3.84 -7.27 12.83
N HIS A 93 -4.13 -7.53 11.56
CA HIS A 93 -3.22 -7.26 10.46
C HIS A 93 -3.52 -5.91 9.85
N TYR A 94 -2.51 -5.25 9.33
CA TYR A 94 -2.65 -4.03 8.57
C TYR A 94 -2.31 -4.30 7.10
N ILE A 95 -3.04 -3.67 6.18
CA ILE A 95 -2.80 -3.75 4.73
C ILE A 95 -2.66 -2.35 4.15
N LYS A 96 -1.72 -2.17 3.22
CA LYS A 96 -1.51 -0.90 2.51
C LYS A 96 -0.92 -1.15 1.12
N ASP A 97 -1.35 -0.33 0.13
CA ASP A 97 -0.57 -0.19 -1.08
C ASP A 97 0.61 0.75 -0.82
N ILE A 98 1.80 0.30 -1.16
CA ILE A 98 3.04 1.03 -0.92
C ILE A 98 3.88 0.96 -2.19
N GLY A 99 4.40 2.10 -2.62
CA GLY A 99 5.29 2.16 -3.77
C GLY A 99 6.57 1.35 -3.55
N VAL A 100 7.20 0.93 -4.65
CA VAL A 100 8.37 0.03 -4.62
C VAL A 100 9.57 0.60 -3.85
N LEU A 101 9.72 1.92 -3.78
CA LEU A 101 10.76 2.57 -2.98
C LEU A 101 10.43 2.58 -1.49
N GLY A 102 9.18 2.86 -1.12
CA GLY A 102 8.74 2.90 0.28
C GLY A 102 8.74 1.54 0.96
N GLN A 103 8.51 0.46 0.21
CA GLN A 103 8.50 -0.91 0.74
C GLN A 103 9.77 -1.26 1.52
N LYS A 104 10.94 -0.90 1.00
CA LYS A 104 12.24 -1.17 1.63
C LYS A 104 12.40 -0.42 2.96
N ASN A 105 11.98 0.84 2.99
CA ASN A 105 12.08 1.69 4.18
C ASN A 105 11.20 1.15 5.31
N ILE A 106 9.96 0.79 4.99
CA ILE A 106 9.02 0.26 5.98
C ILE A 106 9.45 -1.11 6.50
N LYS A 107 9.95 -2.00 5.63
CA LYS A 107 10.54 -3.28 6.09
C LYS A 107 11.69 -3.05 7.07
N LYS A 108 12.54 -2.05 6.82
CA LYS A 108 13.64 -1.68 7.72
C LYS A 108 13.11 -1.15 9.05
N ALA A 109 12.10 -0.29 9.04
CA ALA A 109 11.51 0.30 10.25
C ALA A 109 10.87 -0.73 11.17
N LEU A 110 10.25 -1.76 10.58
CA LEU A 110 9.55 -2.82 11.32
C LEU A 110 10.41 -4.05 11.62
N LYS A 111 11.68 -4.04 11.20
CA LYS A 111 12.61 -5.15 11.52
C LYS A 111 12.74 -5.33 13.04
N GLY A 112 12.53 -6.55 13.52
CA GLY A 112 12.51 -6.87 14.95
C GLY A 112 11.28 -6.38 15.73
N LYS A 113 10.32 -5.71 15.07
CA LYS A 113 9.11 -5.18 15.71
C LYS A 113 7.83 -5.87 15.22
N ALA A 114 7.73 -6.15 13.94
CA ALA A 114 6.55 -6.80 13.36
C ALA A 114 6.90 -7.63 12.13
N VAL A 115 6.07 -8.64 11.86
CA VAL A 115 6.14 -9.42 10.62
C VAL A 115 5.63 -8.55 9.46
N VAL A 116 6.37 -8.53 8.35
CA VAL A 116 5.97 -7.85 7.11
C VAL A 116 5.87 -8.87 5.99
N LEU A 117 4.69 -8.97 5.37
CA LEU A 117 4.45 -9.71 4.13
C LEU A 117 4.37 -8.70 2.99
N SER A 118 5.29 -8.76 2.04
CA SER A 118 5.27 -7.90 0.86
C SER A 118 4.92 -8.69 -0.39
N ILE A 119 3.91 -8.21 -1.11
CA ILE A 119 3.35 -8.82 -2.32
C ILE A 119 3.48 -7.84 -3.47
N PHE A 120 4.06 -8.29 -4.57
CA PHE A 120 4.09 -7.54 -5.83
C PHE A 120 3.05 -8.14 -6.78
N LEU A 121 2.03 -7.34 -7.13
CA LEU A 121 1.05 -7.73 -8.15
C LEU A 121 1.57 -7.36 -9.53
N THR A 122 1.43 -8.28 -10.48
CA THR A 122 1.77 -8.08 -11.88
C THR A 122 0.62 -8.49 -12.80
N ALA A 123 0.68 -8.06 -14.04
CA ALA A 123 -0.16 -8.52 -15.15
C ALA A 123 0.58 -8.24 -16.47
N PRO A 124 0.22 -8.88 -17.59
CA PRO A 124 0.78 -8.56 -18.90
C PRO A 124 0.64 -7.06 -19.23
N LYS A 125 1.67 -6.49 -19.87
CA LYS A 125 1.74 -5.04 -20.18
C LYS A 125 0.51 -4.59 -20.97
N GLU A 126 0.08 -5.37 -21.94
CA GLU A 126 -1.08 -5.10 -22.78
C GLU A 126 -2.37 -5.01 -21.96
N GLU A 127 -2.52 -5.90 -20.98
CA GLU A 127 -3.67 -5.89 -20.09
C GLU A 127 -3.67 -4.67 -19.16
N LEU A 128 -2.50 -4.29 -18.64
CA LEU A 128 -2.37 -3.07 -17.84
C LEU A 128 -2.77 -1.82 -18.63
N ILE A 129 -2.29 -1.69 -19.87
CA ILE A 129 -2.65 -0.59 -20.77
C ILE A 129 -4.16 -0.58 -21.05
N LYS A 130 -4.76 -1.75 -21.33
CA LYS A 130 -6.20 -1.89 -21.54
C LYS A 130 -7.00 -1.40 -20.34
N ARG A 131 -6.60 -1.81 -19.12
CA ARG A 131 -7.27 -1.40 -17.86
C ARG A 131 -7.13 0.09 -17.59
N LEU A 132 -5.95 0.69 -17.85
CA LEU A 132 -5.74 2.14 -17.72
C LEU A 132 -6.65 2.94 -18.67
N LYS A 133 -6.73 2.52 -19.94
CA LYS A 133 -7.61 3.15 -20.95
C LYS A 133 -9.09 3.02 -20.56
N ALA A 134 -9.54 1.83 -20.15
CA ALA A 134 -10.93 1.59 -19.76
C ALA A 134 -11.35 2.43 -18.53
N ARG A 135 -10.41 2.77 -17.64
CA ARG A 135 -10.64 3.61 -16.46
C ARG A 135 -10.65 5.11 -16.78
N GLY A 136 -10.25 5.50 -17.99
CA GLY A 136 -10.12 6.91 -18.40
C GLY A 136 -8.94 7.62 -17.72
N ASP A 137 -7.87 6.91 -17.41
CA ASP A 137 -6.69 7.50 -16.78
C ASP A 137 -6.05 8.54 -17.70
N HIS A 138 -5.67 9.66 -17.12
CA HIS A 138 -4.77 10.63 -17.75
C HIS A 138 -3.31 10.17 -17.58
N ASP A 139 -2.41 10.68 -18.41
CA ASP A 139 -0.95 10.40 -18.34
C ASP A 139 -0.59 8.91 -18.49
N ILE A 140 -1.28 8.19 -19.38
CA ILE A 140 -1.06 6.75 -19.62
C ILE A 140 0.40 6.48 -19.99
N ASP A 141 1.01 7.30 -20.85
CA ASP A 141 2.40 7.13 -21.29
C ASP A 141 3.40 7.23 -20.12
N LEU A 142 3.17 8.18 -19.20
CA LEU A 142 3.97 8.30 -17.99
C LEU A 142 3.81 7.05 -17.09
N ARG A 143 2.59 6.49 -16.99
CA ARG A 143 2.36 5.26 -16.23
C ARG A 143 3.01 4.04 -16.87
N ILE A 144 3.00 3.97 -18.19
CA ILE A 144 3.67 2.91 -18.95
C ILE A 144 5.19 2.99 -18.75
N SER A 145 5.78 4.18 -18.85
CA SER A 145 7.23 4.35 -18.65
C SER A 145 7.71 3.92 -17.27
N ARG A 146 6.85 3.98 -16.25
CA ARG A 146 7.17 3.53 -14.89
C ARG A 146 7.02 2.02 -14.69
N MET A 147 6.29 1.30 -15.56
CA MET A 147 6.02 -0.14 -15.35
C MET A 147 7.30 -0.97 -15.29
N GLU A 148 8.26 -0.75 -16.18
CA GLU A 148 9.52 -1.48 -16.22
C GLU A 148 10.37 -1.19 -14.98
N PHE A 149 10.41 0.08 -14.56
CA PHE A 149 11.07 0.47 -13.32
C PHE A 149 10.44 -0.25 -12.12
N GLU A 150 9.11 -0.21 -11.96
CA GLU A 150 8.41 -0.87 -10.86
C GLU A 150 8.61 -2.39 -10.88
N LEU A 151 8.53 -3.01 -12.06
CA LEU A 151 8.73 -4.45 -12.24
C LEU A 151 10.16 -4.90 -11.86
N SER A 152 11.17 -4.06 -12.08
CA SER A 152 12.55 -4.36 -11.70
C SER A 152 12.73 -4.61 -10.19
N TYR A 153 11.82 -4.08 -9.36
CA TYR A 153 11.79 -4.28 -7.91
C TYR A 153 11.05 -5.54 -7.47
N ALA A 154 10.32 -6.23 -8.36
CA ALA A 154 9.49 -7.39 -8.01
C ALA A 154 10.28 -8.48 -7.25
N LYS A 155 11.56 -8.69 -7.62
CA LYS A 155 12.48 -9.64 -6.96
C LYS A 155 12.73 -9.36 -5.47
N ASN A 156 12.41 -8.18 -4.97
CA ASN A 156 12.61 -7.77 -3.57
C ASN A 156 11.40 -8.06 -2.68
N TYR A 157 10.35 -8.67 -3.24
CA TYR A 157 9.10 -8.99 -2.55
C TYR A 157 9.09 -10.46 -2.09
N ASP A 158 8.30 -10.73 -1.05
CA ASP A 158 8.14 -12.09 -0.55
C ASP A 158 7.35 -12.98 -1.50
N ALA A 159 6.47 -12.37 -2.33
CA ALA A 159 5.74 -13.03 -3.40
C ALA A 159 5.49 -12.09 -4.58
N VAL A 160 5.46 -12.66 -5.78
CA VAL A 160 5.02 -12.00 -7.02
C VAL A 160 3.80 -12.78 -7.52
N ILE A 161 2.66 -12.10 -7.67
CA ILE A 161 1.38 -12.73 -8.04
C ILE A 161 0.84 -12.06 -9.31
N GLU A 162 0.50 -12.86 -10.31
CA GLU A 162 -0.15 -12.39 -11.53
C GLU A 162 -1.66 -12.20 -11.28
N ASN A 163 -2.15 -10.95 -11.31
CA ASN A 163 -3.53 -10.60 -11.05
C ASN A 163 -4.39 -10.54 -12.33
N MET A 164 -4.61 -11.72 -12.94
CA MET A 164 -5.54 -11.88 -14.06
C MET A 164 -6.92 -12.38 -13.63
N ASN A 165 -6.98 -13.04 -12.48
CA ASN A 165 -8.23 -13.52 -11.88
C ASN A 165 -8.23 -13.19 -10.38
N LEU A 166 -9.17 -12.34 -9.95
CA LEU A 166 -9.24 -11.85 -8.59
C LEU A 166 -9.36 -12.97 -7.55
N ASP A 167 -10.24 -13.95 -7.79
CA ASP A 167 -10.47 -15.05 -6.83
C ASP A 167 -9.21 -15.92 -6.63
N LYS A 168 -8.47 -16.18 -7.71
CA LYS A 168 -7.20 -16.90 -7.62
C LYS A 168 -6.16 -16.08 -6.85
N THR A 169 -6.06 -14.79 -7.15
CA THR A 169 -5.16 -13.86 -6.47
C THR A 169 -5.46 -13.80 -4.98
N ILE A 170 -6.73 -13.67 -4.59
CA ILE A 170 -7.13 -13.63 -3.17
C ILE A 170 -6.76 -14.94 -2.48
N LYS A 171 -7.09 -16.10 -3.07
CA LYS A 171 -6.72 -17.43 -2.49
C LYS A 171 -5.21 -17.60 -2.31
N GLU A 172 -4.40 -17.05 -3.21
CA GLU A 172 -2.95 -17.11 -3.10
C GLU A 172 -2.44 -16.21 -1.97
N ILE A 173 -2.98 -15.00 -1.86
CA ILE A 173 -2.68 -14.08 -0.75
C ILE A 173 -3.07 -14.69 0.60
N GLU A 174 -4.22 -15.32 0.71
CA GLU A 174 -4.68 -16.02 1.93
C GLU A 174 -3.69 -17.09 2.40
N LYS A 175 -3.16 -17.88 1.47
CA LYS A 175 -2.14 -18.89 1.80
C LYS A 175 -0.85 -18.23 2.34
N LEU A 176 -0.47 -17.09 1.76
CA LEU A 176 0.69 -16.33 2.22
C LEU A 176 0.45 -15.72 3.60
N ILE A 177 -0.71 -15.15 3.87
CA ILE A 177 -1.08 -14.62 5.18
C ILE A 177 -0.94 -15.71 6.24
N LYS A 178 -1.59 -16.88 6.05
CA LYS A 178 -1.50 -18.03 6.98
C LYS A 178 -0.06 -18.49 7.20
N LYS A 179 0.77 -18.51 6.15
CA LYS A 179 2.19 -18.87 6.26
C LYS A 179 2.97 -17.86 7.10
N PHE A 180 2.66 -16.56 6.97
CA PHE A 180 3.38 -15.50 7.65
C PHE A 180 2.90 -15.26 9.08
N GLU A 181 1.66 -15.58 9.43
CA GLU A 181 1.14 -15.59 10.81
C GLU A 181 1.97 -16.51 11.73
N ASN A 182 2.50 -17.60 11.18
CA ASN A 182 3.34 -18.55 11.93
C ASN A 182 4.84 -18.13 12.00
N LYS A 183 5.23 -17.01 11.38
CA LYS A 183 6.59 -16.50 11.48
C LYS A 183 6.79 -15.72 12.77
N LYS A 184 7.87 -16.05 13.50
CA LYS A 184 8.33 -15.21 14.62
C LYS A 184 8.93 -13.91 14.08
N VAL A 185 8.78 -12.84 14.86
CA VAL A 185 9.46 -11.58 14.61
C VAL A 185 10.96 -11.82 14.88
N ASN A 186 11.80 -11.68 13.85
CA ASN A 186 13.24 -11.82 13.93
C ASN A 186 13.90 -10.44 13.92
#